data_ffc054647e9d72b081eaeee30decde08
#
_entry.id   ffc054647e9d72b081eaeee30decde08
#
_cell.length_a   1.000
_cell.length_b   1.000
_cell.length_c   1.000
_cell.angle_alpha   90.00
_cell.angle_beta   90.00
_cell.angle_gamma   90.00
#
_symmetry.space_group_name_H-M   'P 1'
#
loop_
_entity.id
_entity.type
_entity.pdbx_description
1 polymer ?
#
loop_
_entity_poly.entity_id
_entity_poly.type
_entity_poly.pdbx_seq_one_letter_code
_entity_poly.pdbx_strand_id
1 'polypeptide(L)'
;MPTVRLNGLQRIYPGKGKNPPVEAVKKIDLEIQDREFMVLVGPSGCGKSTTLRMIAGLEEVNDGTIAIDDQIINELPPKDRDIAMVFQNYALYPHMTVFENIAFGLKLRKFPKTEIQNRVEEAARILGIENLLNRKPKALSGGQRQRVAVGRAIVRKPKIFLFDEPLSNLDAKTRAFTRMEISKLHCRLDATMIYVTHDQIEAMTMGDRICVMNAGEIMQTANPLELYNKPANLFVAGFIGSPSMNFIKGRVERKDGKVLLIKICTSEDIMQIELGSRLSSLAESHVGKELILGIRPENLIISPDKIQAGNGFDLDIEVIEPMGNETLLYLSNGATSVTARAASDSQLKIGEQLKVGFDLGHAHLFDPTTELSLS
;
A
#
# COMPACT_ATOMS: atom_id res chain seq x y z
N MET A 1 -0.79 13.52 23.30
CA MET A 1 -1.16 12.18 22.85
C MET A 1 -0.27 11.81 21.68
N PRO A 2 0.14 10.55 21.49
CA PRO A 2 1.41 10.25 20.81
C PRO A 2 1.37 10.49 19.30
N THR A 3 1.85 11.65 18.88
CA THR A 3 2.20 11.96 17.50
C THR A 3 3.61 11.46 17.21
N VAL A 4 3.84 10.81 16.07
CA VAL A 4 5.19 10.40 15.63
C VAL A 4 5.62 11.31 14.49
N ARG A 5 6.79 11.93 14.64
CA ARG A 5 7.37 12.79 13.59
C ARG A 5 8.74 12.26 13.17
N LEU A 6 8.91 12.11 11.88
CA LEU A 6 10.17 11.80 11.22
C LEU A 6 10.58 13.06 10.45
N ASN A 7 11.74 13.61 10.75
CA ASN A 7 12.24 14.81 10.06
C ASN A 7 13.61 14.52 9.44
N GLY A 8 13.70 14.54 8.12
CA GLY A 8 14.90 14.27 7.37
C GLY A 8 15.51 12.91 7.65
N LEU A 9 14.69 11.89 8.00
CA LEU A 9 15.15 10.60 8.47
C LEU A 9 15.91 9.85 7.38
N GLN A 10 17.17 9.46 7.68
CA GLN A 10 18.07 8.80 6.74
C GLN A 10 18.68 7.53 7.33
N ARG A 11 18.79 6.48 6.49
CA ARG A 11 19.55 5.28 6.79
C ARG A 11 20.40 4.85 5.61
N ILE A 12 21.70 4.75 5.84
CA ILE A 12 22.70 4.28 4.87
C ILE A 12 23.35 3.02 5.45
N TYR A 13 23.25 1.92 4.74
CA TYR A 13 24.00 0.71 5.07
C TYR A 13 25.38 0.76 4.41
N PRO A 14 26.45 0.54 5.15
CA PRO A 14 27.80 0.51 4.57
C PRO A 14 27.91 -0.63 3.55
N GLY A 15 28.59 -0.36 2.45
CA GLY A 15 28.89 -1.37 1.45
C GLY A 15 29.77 -2.50 2.02
N LYS A 16 29.53 -3.72 1.56
CA LYS A 16 30.37 -4.88 1.92
C LYS A 16 31.33 -5.22 0.76
N GLY A 17 32.62 -5.18 1.03
CA GLY A 17 33.65 -5.46 0.02
C GLY A 17 33.67 -4.42 -1.08
N LYS A 18 33.38 -4.83 -2.35
CA LYS A 18 33.33 -3.93 -3.52
C LYS A 18 31.94 -3.30 -3.76
N ASN A 19 30.94 -3.69 -2.99
CA ASN A 19 29.59 -3.14 -3.15
C ASN A 19 29.51 -1.72 -2.56
N PRO A 20 28.89 -0.75 -3.26
CA PRO A 20 28.71 0.60 -2.76
C PRO A 20 27.78 0.61 -1.55
N PRO A 21 27.82 1.68 -0.71
CA PRO A 21 26.81 1.91 0.31
C PRO A 21 25.40 1.94 -0.28
N VAL A 22 24.42 1.45 0.47
CA VAL A 22 23.00 1.44 0.08
C VAL A 22 22.25 2.41 0.97
N GLU A 23 21.69 3.45 0.36
CA GLU A 23 20.80 4.39 1.04
C GLU A 23 19.38 3.81 1.05
N ALA A 24 19.05 3.16 2.17
CA ALA A 24 17.78 2.46 2.31
C ALA A 24 16.61 3.39 2.64
N VAL A 25 16.89 4.54 3.27
CA VAL A 25 15.93 5.61 3.56
C VAL A 25 16.61 6.95 3.29
N LYS A 26 15.99 7.79 2.45
CA LYS A 26 16.58 9.00 1.87
C LYS A 26 15.90 10.27 2.40
N LYS A 27 16.30 10.73 3.57
CA LYS A 27 15.83 12.00 4.20
C LYS A 27 14.32 12.19 4.12
N ILE A 28 13.58 11.20 4.59
CA ILE A 28 12.12 11.26 4.56
C ILE A 28 11.56 12.10 5.70
N ASP A 29 10.47 12.80 5.40
CA ASP A 29 9.65 13.54 6.36
C ASP A 29 8.26 12.87 6.43
N LEU A 30 7.80 12.53 7.63
CA LEU A 30 6.50 11.92 7.84
C LEU A 30 5.96 12.29 9.21
N GLU A 31 4.74 12.76 9.24
CA GLU A 31 3.99 13.00 10.49
C GLU A 31 2.81 12.04 10.57
N ILE A 32 2.72 11.31 11.70
CA ILE A 32 1.66 10.36 12.03
C ILE A 32 0.92 10.92 13.23
N GLN A 33 -0.38 11.13 13.08
CA GLN A 33 -1.21 11.76 14.08
C GLN A 33 -1.52 10.81 15.25
N ASP A 34 -1.98 11.38 16.37
CA ASP A 34 -2.48 10.58 17.48
C ASP A 34 -3.64 9.68 17.03
N ARG A 35 -3.60 8.41 17.43
CA ARG A 35 -4.62 7.38 17.13
C ARG A 35 -4.79 7.08 15.64
N GLU A 36 -3.88 7.52 14.81
CA GLU A 36 -3.89 7.24 13.38
C GLU A 36 -3.41 5.81 13.09
N PHE A 37 -4.06 5.14 12.15
CA PHE A 37 -3.59 3.92 11.53
C PHE A 37 -2.81 4.29 10.25
N MET A 38 -1.50 4.47 10.36
CA MET A 38 -0.62 4.76 9.23
C MET A 38 -0.10 3.47 8.60
N VAL A 39 -0.31 3.30 7.30
CA VAL A 39 0.23 2.15 6.56
C VAL A 39 1.40 2.59 5.67
N LEU A 40 2.56 1.97 5.83
CA LEU A 40 3.70 2.10 4.92
C LEU A 40 3.63 0.98 3.88
N VAL A 41 3.49 1.33 2.60
CA VAL A 41 3.36 0.37 1.51
C VAL A 41 4.36 0.67 0.39
N GLY A 42 4.75 -0.35 -0.38
CA GLY A 42 5.68 -0.21 -1.50
C GLY A 42 6.37 -1.54 -1.85
N PRO A 43 7.18 -1.58 -2.90
CA PRO A 43 7.92 -2.77 -3.32
C PRO A 43 8.87 -3.30 -2.23
N SER A 44 9.29 -4.55 -2.38
CA SER A 44 10.30 -5.12 -1.50
C SER A 44 11.62 -4.32 -1.59
N GLY A 45 12.22 -4.02 -0.45
CA GLY A 45 13.48 -3.27 -0.37
C GLY A 45 13.36 -1.74 -0.49
N CYS A 46 12.15 -1.16 -0.56
CA CYS A 46 11.98 0.30 -0.66
C CYS A 46 12.14 1.08 0.65
N GLY A 47 12.53 0.44 1.76
CA GLY A 47 12.84 1.13 3.02
C GLY A 47 11.80 1.03 4.14
N LYS A 48 10.59 0.46 3.93
CA LYS A 48 9.49 0.38 4.91
C LYS A 48 9.89 -0.24 6.25
N SER A 49 10.37 -1.49 6.23
CA SER A 49 10.79 -2.19 7.46
C SER A 49 12.00 -1.53 8.11
N THR A 50 12.89 -0.91 7.34
CA THR A 50 14.01 -0.11 7.87
C THR A 50 13.49 1.09 8.64
N THR A 51 12.54 1.85 8.05
CA THR A 51 11.88 3.00 8.72
C THR A 51 11.18 2.55 10.00
N LEU A 52 10.40 1.45 9.94
CA LEU A 52 9.74 0.91 11.11
C LEU A 52 10.72 0.52 12.22
N ARG A 53 11.84 -0.13 11.87
CA ARG A 53 12.87 -0.56 12.81
C ARG A 53 13.66 0.61 13.40
N MET A 54 13.88 1.70 12.66
CA MET A 54 14.43 2.94 13.19
C MET A 54 13.50 3.56 14.26
N ILE A 55 12.19 3.62 14.01
CA ILE A 55 11.20 4.06 15.00
C ILE A 55 11.25 3.15 16.24
N ALA A 56 11.39 1.83 16.04
CA ALA A 56 11.52 0.87 17.13
C ALA A 56 12.85 0.97 17.92
N GLY A 57 13.86 1.66 17.40
CA GLY A 57 15.23 1.69 17.95
C GLY A 57 15.99 0.39 17.73
N LEU A 58 15.56 -0.43 16.77
CA LEU A 58 16.21 -1.67 16.37
C LEU A 58 17.19 -1.46 15.21
N GLU A 59 17.17 -0.27 14.62
CA GLU A 59 18.08 0.17 13.56
C GLU A 59 18.56 1.58 13.88
N GLU A 60 19.82 1.86 13.58
CA GLU A 60 20.43 3.17 13.83
C GLU A 60 19.95 4.21 12.81
N VAL A 61 19.86 5.45 13.22
CA VAL A 61 19.59 6.63 12.39
C VAL A 61 20.92 7.26 11.99
N ASN A 62 21.17 7.45 10.70
CA ASN A 62 22.38 8.12 10.22
C ASN A 62 22.24 9.65 10.23
N ASP A 63 21.07 10.17 9.87
CA ASP A 63 20.75 11.60 9.86
C ASP A 63 19.24 11.80 10.11
N GLY A 64 18.86 12.97 10.55
CA GLY A 64 17.48 13.33 10.88
C GLY A 64 17.06 12.92 12.29
N THR A 65 15.80 13.13 12.61
CA THR A 65 15.23 12.91 13.95
C THR A 65 13.94 12.12 13.92
N ILE A 66 13.72 11.33 14.97
CA ILE A 66 12.46 10.68 15.28
C ILE A 66 11.98 11.27 16.59
N ALA A 67 10.77 11.81 16.62
CA ALA A 67 10.14 12.32 17.82
C ALA A 67 8.81 11.60 18.11
N ILE A 68 8.55 11.31 19.37
CA ILE A 68 7.23 10.89 19.86
C ILE A 68 6.75 12.03 20.77
N ASP A 69 5.63 12.61 20.42
CA ASP A 69 5.19 13.89 20.97
C ASP A 69 6.28 14.96 20.74
N ASP A 70 6.72 15.64 21.79
CA ASP A 70 7.81 16.62 21.70
C ASP A 70 9.18 16.05 22.08
N GLN A 71 9.28 14.73 22.32
CA GLN A 71 10.50 14.09 22.73
C GLN A 71 11.22 13.41 21.57
N ILE A 72 12.45 13.85 21.27
CA ILE A 72 13.35 13.14 20.33
C ILE A 72 13.80 11.83 21.00
N ILE A 73 13.66 10.71 20.26
CA ILE A 73 13.89 9.36 20.75
C ILE A 73 15.07 8.65 20.10
N ASN A 74 15.87 9.33 19.28
CA ASN A 74 16.99 8.72 18.56
C ASN A 74 17.90 7.89 19.49
N GLU A 75 18.31 8.49 20.60
CA GLU A 75 19.22 7.88 21.58
C GLU A 75 18.54 6.95 22.60
N LEU A 76 17.21 6.91 22.61
CA LEU A 76 16.47 6.04 23.53
C LEU A 76 16.55 4.59 23.08
N PRO A 77 16.95 3.65 23.98
CA PRO A 77 16.93 2.24 23.65
C PRO A 77 15.49 1.73 23.47
N PRO A 78 15.26 0.65 22.71
CA PRO A 78 13.92 0.14 22.37
C PRO A 78 12.98 -0.07 23.57
N LYS A 79 13.53 -0.48 24.72
CA LYS A 79 12.75 -0.74 25.95
C LYS A 79 12.11 0.51 26.56
N ASP A 80 12.67 1.70 26.28
CA ASP A 80 12.29 2.97 26.90
C ASP A 80 11.45 3.87 25.96
N ARG A 81 11.18 3.42 24.71
CA ARG A 81 10.40 4.16 23.70
C ARG A 81 8.87 4.05 23.86
N ASP A 82 8.38 3.30 24.84
CA ASP A 82 6.95 3.02 25.07
C ASP A 82 6.18 2.55 23.84
N ILE A 83 6.81 1.72 23.03
CA ILE A 83 6.28 1.10 21.83
C ILE A 83 6.18 -0.42 21.96
N ALA A 84 5.32 -1.04 21.19
CA ALA A 84 5.27 -2.50 21.02
C ALA A 84 5.37 -2.87 19.54
N MET A 85 6.18 -3.88 19.22
CA MET A 85 6.38 -4.34 17.86
C MET A 85 5.90 -5.78 17.67
N VAL A 86 5.16 -6.01 16.61
CA VAL A 86 4.74 -7.33 16.11
C VAL A 86 5.57 -7.63 14.86
N PHE A 87 6.37 -8.69 14.92
CA PHE A 87 7.28 -9.09 13.85
C PHE A 87 6.61 -10.03 12.84
N GLN A 88 7.10 -10.06 11.63
CA GLN A 88 6.66 -10.92 10.53
C GLN A 88 6.64 -12.42 10.90
N ASN A 89 7.60 -12.90 11.68
CA ASN A 89 7.71 -14.29 12.14
C ASN A 89 7.07 -14.52 13.51
N TYR A 90 6.24 -13.57 14.00
CA TYR A 90 5.58 -13.56 15.32
C TYR A 90 6.53 -13.56 16.51
N ALA A 91 7.76 -14.06 16.39
CA ALA A 91 8.80 -14.13 17.41
C ALA A 91 8.30 -14.69 18.77
N LEU A 92 7.45 -15.73 18.75
CA LEU A 92 6.94 -16.39 19.95
C LEU A 92 8.01 -17.31 20.56
N TYR A 93 8.06 -17.37 21.88
CA TYR A 93 8.91 -18.31 22.61
C TYR A 93 8.32 -19.73 22.54
N PRO A 94 8.94 -20.69 21.80
CA PRO A 94 8.30 -21.96 21.49
C PRO A 94 8.14 -22.91 22.70
N HIS A 95 8.96 -22.73 23.74
CA HIS A 95 8.92 -23.50 24.96
C HIS A 95 7.89 -23.00 25.98
N MET A 96 7.42 -21.77 25.85
CA MET A 96 6.43 -21.12 26.71
C MET A 96 5.01 -21.38 26.22
N THR A 97 4.03 -21.42 27.14
CA THR A 97 2.61 -21.41 26.84
C THR A 97 2.17 -20.06 26.24
N VAL A 98 0.94 -19.98 25.72
CA VAL A 98 0.33 -18.70 25.27
C VAL A 98 0.29 -17.69 26.40
N PHE A 99 -0.17 -18.11 27.59
CA PHE A 99 -0.17 -17.27 28.78
C PHE A 99 1.21 -16.71 29.09
N GLU A 100 2.23 -17.57 29.11
CA GLU A 100 3.60 -17.17 29.40
C GLU A 100 4.20 -16.24 28.37
N ASN A 101 3.88 -16.47 27.08
CA ASN A 101 4.30 -15.58 25.99
C ASN A 101 3.72 -14.17 26.18
N ILE A 102 2.41 -14.07 26.46
CA ILE A 102 1.73 -12.79 26.69
C ILE A 102 2.26 -12.12 27.96
N ALA A 103 2.41 -12.87 29.06
CA ALA A 103 2.86 -12.38 30.36
C ALA A 103 4.34 -11.94 30.39
N PHE A 104 5.16 -12.37 29.42
CA PHE A 104 6.61 -12.25 29.47
C PHE A 104 7.10 -10.83 29.75
N GLY A 105 6.59 -9.84 28.98
CA GLY A 105 6.98 -8.44 29.14
C GLY A 105 6.60 -7.85 30.51
N LEU A 106 5.48 -8.27 31.09
CA LEU A 106 5.04 -7.84 32.41
C LEU A 106 5.90 -8.46 33.52
N LYS A 107 6.26 -9.75 33.36
CA LYS A 107 7.18 -10.43 34.30
C LYS A 107 8.54 -9.75 34.36
N LEU A 108 9.11 -9.35 33.21
CA LEU A 108 10.38 -8.62 33.15
C LEU A 108 10.30 -7.26 33.85
N ARG A 109 9.17 -6.58 33.77
CA ARG A 109 8.89 -5.32 34.45
C ARG A 109 8.49 -5.51 35.92
N LYS A 110 8.50 -6.74 36.43
CA LYS A 110 8.19 -7.11 37.83
C LYS A 110 6.80 -6.70 38.30
N PHE A 111 5.79 -6.74 37.43
CA PHE A 111 4.39 -6.52 37.81
C PHE A 111 3.91 -7.59 38.83
N PRO A 112 2.96 -7.27 39.74
CA PRO A 112 2.34 -8.24 40.63
C PRO A 112 1.66 -9.39 39.87
N LYS A 113 1.70 -10.60 40.43
CA LYS A 113 1.09 -11.80 39.77
C LYS A 113 -0.39 -11.63 39.45
N THR A 114 -1.13 -11.01 40.36
CA THR A 114 -2.57 -10.74 40.17
C THR A 114 -2.81 -9.79 39.00
N GLU A 115 -2.00 -8.75 38.84
CA GLU A 115 -2.11 -7.80 37.75
C GLU A 115 -1.72 -8.46 36.41
N ILE A 116 -0.66 -9.30 36.40
CA ILE A 116 -0.29 -10.08 35.21
C ILE A 116 -1.45 -10.97 34.76
N GLN A 117 -2.08 -11.69 35.71
CA GLN A 117 -3.23 -12.57 35.41
C GLN A 117 -4.35 -11.76 34.77
N ASN A 118 -4.79 -10.66 35.41
CA ASN A 118 -5.89 -9.84 34.93
C ASN A 118 -5.62 -9.24 33.52
N ARG A 119 -4.44 -8.71 33.29
CA ARG A 119 -4.07 -8.13 31.99
C ARG A 119 -3.95 -9.17 30.89
N VAL A 120 -3.43 -10.36 31.18
CA VAL A 120 -3.36 -11.47 30.20
C VAL A 120 -4.74 -11.97 29.85
N GLU A 121 -5.65 -12.15 30.82
CA GLU A 121 -7.03 -12.55 30.58
C GLU A 121 -7.80 -11.49 29.79
N GLU A 122 -7.62 -10.21 30.10
CA GLU A 122 -8.18 -9.09 29.34
C GLU A 122 -7.73 -9.15 27.87
N ALA A 123 -6.41 -9.25 27.64
CA ALA A 123 -5.84 -9.34 26.29
C ALA A 123 -6.33 -10.59 25.56
N ALA A 124 -6.42 -11.74 26.24
CA ALA A 124 -6.93 -12.98 25.67
C ALA A 124 -8.40 -12.86 25.23
N ARG A 125 -9.24 -12.18 26.05
CA ARG A 125 -10.66 -11.92 25.75
C ARG A 125 -10.82 -11.00 24.55
N ILE A 126 -10.03 -9.91 24.48
CA ILE A 126 -10.04 -8.98 23.34
C ILE A 126 -9.75 -9.72 22.02
N LEU A 127 -8.85 -10.71 22.07
CA LEU A 127 -8.37 -11.47 20.91
C LEU A 127 -9.12 -12.79 20.66
N GLY A 128 -10.05 -13.20 21.56
CA GLY A 128 -10.80 -14.47 21.45
C GLY A 128 -9.87 -15.69 21.52
N ILE A 129 -8.90 -15.70 22.43
CA ILE A 129 -7.92 -16.78 22.60
C ILE A 129 -7.84 -17.33 24.04
N GLU A 130 -8.88 -17.11 24.85
CA GLU A 130 -8.93 -17.55 26.26
C GLU A 130 -8.70 -19.06 26.39
N ASN A 131 -9.33 -19.84 25.49
CA ASN A 131 -9.23 -21.29 25.45
C ASN A 131 -7.86 -21.83 24.98
N LEU A 132 -6.96 -20.94 24.56
CA LEU A 132 -5.63 -21.28 24.07
C LEU A 132 -4.51 -21.00 25.07
N LEU A 133 -4.80 -20.34 26.21
CA LEU A 133 -3.81 -19.83 27.16
C LEU A 133 -2.81 -20.89 27.66
N ASN A 134 -3.25 -22.15 27.79
CA ASN A 134 -2.42 -23.25 28.26
C ASN A 134 -1.69 -24.00 27.12
N ARG A 135 -1.93 -23.64 25.87
CA ARG A 135 -1.27 -24.29 24.72
C ARG A 135 0.11 -23.68 24.46
N LYS A 136 0.96 -24.45 23.79
CA LYS A 136 2.27 -23.96 23.26
C LYS A 136 2.11 -23.54 21.80
N PRO A 137 2.99 -22.64 21.28
CA PRO A 137 2.94 -22.15 19.90
C PRO A 137 2.88 -23.25 18.83
N LYS A 138 3.50 -24.40 19.08
CA LYS A 138 3.48 -25.57 18.17
C LYS A 138 2.06 -26.10 17.91
N ALA A 139 1.15 -25.96 18.87
CA ALA A 139 -0.22 -26.44 18.79
C ALA A 139 -1.22 -25.40 18.25
N LEU A 140 -0.71 -24.30 17.64
CA LEU A 140 -1.52 -23.19 17.16
C LEU A 140 -1.46 -23.08 15.63
N SER A 141 -2.57 -22.65 15.03
CA SER A 141 -2.59 -22.22 13.62
C SER A 141 -1.81 -20.91 13.41
N GLY A 142 -1.51 -20.53 12.16
CA GLY A 142 -0.83 -19.27 11.84
C GLY A 142 -1.55 -18.04 12.43
N GLY A 143 -2.86 -17.92 12.19
CA GLY A 143 -3.66 -16.81 12.73
C GLY A 143 -3.78 -16.82 14.26
N GLN A 144 -3.75 -18.00 14.90
CA GLN A 144 -3.70 -18.09 16.37
C GLN A 144 -2.33 -17.61 16.90
N ARG A 145 -1.21 -18.02 16.27
CA ARG A 145 0.12 -17.52 16.63
C ARG A 145 0.21 -16.00 16.52
N GLN A 146 -0.35 -15.44 15.45
CA GLN A 146 -0.39 -14.00 15.28
C GLN A 146 -1.17 -13.31 16.39
N ARG A 147 -2.38 -13.80 16.73
CA ARG A 147 -3.17 -13.23 17.85
C ARG A 147 -2.40 -13.28 19.17
N VAL A 148 -1.63 -14.32 19.41
CA VAL A 148 -0.73 -14.39 20.58
C VAL A 148 0.36 -13.33 20.52
N ALA A 149 0.98 -13.09 19.36
CA ALA A 149 1.99 -12.04 19.18
C ALA A 149 1.41 -10.64 19.41
N VAL A 150 0.19 -10.39 18.90
CA VAL A 150 -0.56 -9.16 19.16
C VAL A 150 -0.91 -9.02 20.65
N GLY A 151 -1.34 -10.11 21.31
CA GLY A 151 -1.61 -10.13 22.76
C GLY A 151 -0.40 -9.76 23.61
N ARG A 152 0.79 -10.22 23.20
CA ARG A 152 2.06 -9.85 23.82
C ARG A 152 2.36 -8.34 23.70
N ALA A 153 1.89 -7.71 22.63
CA ALA A 153 1.99 -6.27 22.43
C ALA A 153 0.95 -5.50 23.28
N ILE A 154 -0.32 -5.89 23.21
CA ILE A 154 -1.45 -5.23 23.88
C ILE A 154 -1.30 -5.18 25.39
N VAL A 155 -0.87 -6.30 25.99
CA VAL A 155 -0.78 -6.44 27.48
C VAL A 155 0.09 -5.37 28.13
N ARG A 156 1.00 -4.77 27.35
CA ARG A 156 1.90 -3.70 27.80
C ARG A 156 1.23 -2.32 27.80
N LYS A 157 0.07 -2.17 27.15
CA LYS A 157 -0.65 -0.91 26.91
C LYS A 157 0.31 0.18 26.36
N PRO A 158 1.01 -0.08 25.25
CA PRO A 158 1.96 0.88 24.67
C PRO A 158 1.22 2.05 24.04
N LYS A 159 1.89 3.18 23.90
CA LYS A 159 1.38 4.34 23.17
C LYS A 159 1.28 4.10 21.66
N ILE A 160 2.24 3.35 21.10
CA ILE A 160 2.38 3.11 19.67
C ILE A 160 2.57 1.63 19.39
N PHE A 161 1.83 1.11 18.41
CA PHE A 161 2.00 -0.24 17.89
C PHE A 161 2.70 -0.21 16.55
N LEU A 162 3.71 -1.05 16.36
CA LEU A 162 4.45 -1.24 15.13
C LEU A 162 4.22 -2.65 14.60
N PHE A 163 3.81 -2.78 13.34
CA PHE A 163 3.55 -4.07 12.69
C PHE A 163 4.47 -4.22 11.46
N ASP A 164 5.39 -5.19 11.48
CA ASP A 164 6.31 -5.48 10.37
C ASP A 164 5.78 -6.70 9.59
N GLU A 165 5.01 -6.47 8.53
CA GLU A 165 4.38 -7.47 7.65
C GLU A 165 3.68 -8.64 8.39
N PRO A 166 2.79 -8.39 9.34
CA PRO A 166 2.31 -9.44 10.24
C PRO A 166 1.42 -10.49 9.56
N LEU A 167 0.89 -10.22 8.35
CA LEU A 167 -0.04 -11.10 7.63
C LEU A 167 0.62 -11.88 6.48
N SER A 168 1.88 -11.62 6.15
CA SER A 168 2.57 -12.18 4.98
C SER A 168 2.63 -13.71 4.96
N ASN A 169 2.66 -14.36 6.12
CA ASN A 169 2.78 -15.82 6.28
C ASN A 169 1.42 -16.53 6.43
N LEU A 170 0.30 -15.88 6.11
CA LEU A 170 -1.05 -16.43 6.24
C LEU A 170 -1.66 -16.75 4.87
N ASP A 171 -2.51 -17.80 4.83
CA ASP A 171 -3.37 -18.05 3.67
C ASP A 171 -4.39 -16.92 3.47
N ALA A 172 -4.95 -16.79 2.26
CA ALA A 172 -5.83 -15.68 1.87
C ALA A 172 -7.06 -15.53 2.78
N LYS A 173 -7.71 -16.65 3.17
CA LYS A 173 -8.90 -16.62 4.03
C LYS A 173 -8.56 -16.15 5.44
N THR A 174 -7.50 -16.69 6.02
CA THR A 174 -7.02 -16.31 7.36
C THR A 174 -6.52 -14.87 7.35
N ARG A 175 -5.86 -14.42 6.27
CA ARG A 175 -5.40 -13.04 6.09
C ARG A 175 -6.57 -12.06 6.11
N ALA A 176 -7.62 -12.31 5.31
CA ALA A 176 -8.82 -11.46 5.27
C ALA A 176 -9.50 -11.35 6.64
N PHE A 177 -9.65 -12.47 7.34
CA PHE A 177 -10.21 -12.49 8.69
C PHE A 177 -9.35 -11.71 9.69
N THR A 178 -8.05 -11.92 9.67
CA THR A 178 -7.13 -11.28 10.63
C THR A 178 -7.00 -9.79 10.39
N ARG A 179 -7.03 -9.34 9.13
CA ARG A 179 -7.09 -7.93 8.75
C ARG A 179 -8.27 -7.23 9.39
N MET A 180 -9.47 -7.81 9.28
CA MET A 180 -10.68 -7.30 9.95
C MET A 180 -10.51 -7.22 11.47
N GLU A 181 -9.88 -8.22 12.09
CA GLU A 181 -9.64 -8.24 13.54
C GLU A 181 -8.65 -7.16 13.99
N ILE A 182 -7.60 -6.87 13.20
CA ILE A 182 -6.66 -5.78 13.48
C ILE A 182 -7.37 -4.42 13.36
N SER A 183 -8.21 -4.21 12.34
CA SER A 183 -8.99 -2.97 12.20
C SER A 183 -9.94 -2.75 13.39
N LYS A 184 -10.65 -3.80 13.82
CA LYS A 184 -11.48 -3.74 15.04
C LYS A 184 -10.65 -3.45 16.29
N LEU A 185 -9.45 -4.01 16.36
CA LEU A 185 -8.55 -3.79 17.47
C LEU A 185 -8.08 -2.33 17.54
N HIS A 186 -7.75 -1.72 16.40
CA HIS A 186 -7.41 -0.31 16.33
C HIS A 186 -8.52 0.56 16.93
N CYS A 187 -9.77 0.37 16.48
CA CYS A 187 -10.93 1.10 17.02
C CYS A 187 -11.14 0.91 18.54
N ARG A 188 -10.74 -0.27 19.10
CA ARG A 188 -10.91 -0.56 20.54
C ARG A 188 -9.77 -0.02 21.41
N LEU A 189 -8.55 -0.02 20.90
CA LEU A 189 -7.36 0.36 21.67
C LEU A 189 -7.12 1.86 21.68
N ASP A 190 -7.71 2.59 20.73
CA ASP A 190 -7.57 4.04 20.63
C ASP A 190 -6.07 4.46 20.65
N ALA A 191 -5.23 3.73 19.92
CA ALA A 191 -3.78 3.83 19.93
C ALA A 191 -3.22 4.07 18.51
N THR A 192 -2.13 4.80 18.42
CA THR A 192 -1.42 5.03 17.15
C THR A 192 -0.82 3.72 16.64
N MET A 193 -1.06 3.39 15.38
CA MET A 193 -0.56 2.18 14.72
C MET A 193 0.23 2.51 13.47
N ILE A 194 1.41 1.90 13.33
CA ILE A 194 2.23 1.98 12.12
C ILE A 194 2.38 0.57 11.58
N TYR A 195 1.88 0.35 10.37
CA TYR A 195 1.77 -0.96 9.76
C TYR A 195 2.54 -1.01 8.44
N VAL A 196 3.44 -1.97 8.30
CA VAL A 196 4.19 -2.22 7.06
C VAL A 196 3.56 -3.39 6.33
N THR A 197 3.31 -3.21 5.05
CA THR A 197 2.87 -4.27 4.14
C THR A 197 3.37 -4.04 2.72
N HIS A 198 3.36 -5.10 1.91
CA HIS A 198 3.47 -5.03 0.46
C HIS A 198 2.12 -5.31 -0.25
N ASP A 199 1.07 -5.64 0.53
CA ASP A 199 -0.27 -5.93 0.03
C ASP A 199 -1.11 -4.64 -0.02
N GLN A 200 -1.52 -4.25 -1.24
CA GLN A 200 -2.31 -3.04 -1.46
C GLN A 200 -3.71 -3.13 -0.83
N ILE A 201 -4.30 -4.35 -0.79
CA ILE A 201 -5.63 -4.54 -0.20
C ILE A 201 -5.56 -4.29 1.30
N GLU A 202 -4.50 -4.73 1.96
CA GLU A 202 -4.27 -4.42 3.38
C GLU A 202 -4.18 -2.90 3.58
N ALA A 203 -3.35 -2.22 2.79
CA ALA A 203 -3.17 -0.78 2.88
C ALA A 203 -4.50 -0.01 2.67
N MET A 204 -5.21 -0.32 1.58
CA MET A 204 -6.46 0.37 1.20
C MET A 204 -7.62 0.13 2.17
N THR A 205 -7.62 -0.98 2.92
CA THR A 205 -8.75 -1.36 3.78
C THR A 205 -8.56 -1.09 5.26
N MET A 206 -7.31 -0.88 5.71
CA MET A 206 -6.99 -0.72 7.14
C MET A 206 -6.48 0.68 7.48
N GLY A 207 -5.78 1.34 6.57
CA GLY A 207 -5.13 2.62 6.85
C GLY A 207 -6.09 3.80 6.86
N ASP A 208 -5.97 4.67 7.86
CA ASP A 208 -6.53 6.02 7.80
C ASP A 208 -5.78 6.85 6.76
N ARG A 209 -4.44 6.73 6.76
CA ARG A 209 -3.55 7.22 5.72
C ARG A 209 -2.55 6.15 5.31
N ILE A 210 -2.13 6.25 4.05
CA ILE A 210 -1.15 5.36 3.43
C ILE A 210 0.03 6.20 2.98
N CYS A 211 1.23 5.79 3.37
CA CYS A 211 2.50 6.33 2.89
C CYS A 211 3.08 5.36 1.86
N VAL A 212 3.06 5.75 0.60
CA VAL A 212 3.63 4.98 -0.51
C VAL A 212 5.11 5.28 -0.61
N MET A 213 5.95 4.24 -0.48
CA MET A 213 7.41 4.38 -0.55
C MET A 213 7.98 3.67 -1.78
N ASN A 214 8.98 4.29 -2.38
CA ASN A 214 9.78 3.70 -3.45
C ASN A 214 11.24 4.10 -3.33
N ALA A 215 12.16 3.15 -3.49
CA ALA A 215 13.62 3.37 -3.52
C ALA A 215 14.15 4.27 -2.39
N GLY A 216 13.60 4.17 -1.18
CA GLY A 216 13.98 4.94 0.00
C GLY A 216 13.30 6.29 0.16
N GLU A 217 12.41 6.66 -0.74
CA GLU A 217 11.70 7.95 -0.77
C GLU A 217 10.20 7.77 -0.53
N ILE A 218 9.53 8.82 -0.04
CA ILE A 218 8.06 8.88 0.04
C ILE A 218 7.54 9.45 -1.27
N MET A 219 6.75 8.65 -1.99
CA MET A 219 6.14 9.05 -3.25
C MET A 219 4.85 9.87 -3.06
N GLN A 220 4.03 9.48 -2.08
CA GLN A 220 2.81 10.18 -1.69
C GLN A 220 2.32 9.65 -0.34
N THR A 221 1.75 10.54 0.48
CA THR A 221 1.05 10.17 1.71
C THR A 221 -0.33 10.81 1.70
N ALA A 222 -1.39 10.01 1.69
CA ALA A 222 -2.78 10.48 1.68
C ALA A 222 -3.74 9.40 2.19
N ASN A 223 -5.04 9.73 2.32
CA ASN A 223 -6.06 8.71 2.58
C ASN A 223 -6.22 7.75 1.37
N PRO A 224 -6.77 6.54 1.58
CA PRO A 224 -6.85 5.52 0.52
C PRO A 224 -7.54 6.01 -0.77
N LEU A 225 -8.68 6.69 -0.65
CA LEU A 225 -9.43 7.16 -1.81
C LEU A 225 -8.70 8.28 -2.58
N GLU A 226 -7.98 9.13 -1.88
CA GLU A 226 -7.18 10.17 -2.50
C GLU A 226 -6.00 9.58 -3.28
N LEU A 227 -5.28 8.62 -2.72
CA LEU A 227 -4.21 7.89 -3.45
C LEU A 227 -4.73 7.23 -4.72
N TYR A 228 -5.92 6.65 -4.67
CA TYR A 228 -6.53 5.97 -5.80
C TYR A 228 -6.98 6.95 -6.89
N ASN A 229 -7.67 8.04 -6.48
CA ASN A 229 -8.31 8.97 -7.38
C ASN A 229 -7.40 10.14 -7.80
N LYS A 230 -6.35 10.45 -7.03
CA LYS A 230 -5.45 11.59 -7.28
C LYS A 230 -3.98 11.18 -7.07
N PRO A 231 -3.47 10.23 -7.85
CA PRO A 231 -2.08 9.82 -7.75
C PRO A 231 -1.15 10.97 -8.12
N ALA A 232 -0.14 11.24 -7.27
CA ALA A 232 0.80 12.34 -7.47
C ALA A 232 1.77 12.11 -8.63
N ASN A 233 2.03 10.85 -8.98
CA ASN A 233 2.99 10.48 -10.02
C ASN A 233 2.66 9.13 -10.65
N LEU A 234 3.38 8.77 -11.72
CA LEU A 234 3.23 7.50 -12.45
C LEU A 234 3.44 6.29 -11.54
N PHE A 235 4.41 6.37 -10.63
CA PHE A 235 4.67 5.26 -9.71
C PHE A 235 3.46 4.95 -8.84
N VAL A 236 2.89 5.95 -8.17
CA VAL A 236 1.70 5.77 -7.31
C VAL A 236 0.51 5.30 -8.14
N ALA A 237 0.29 5.88 -9.32
CA ALA A 237 -0.79 5.50 -10.21
C ALA A 237 -0.72 4.02 -10.65
N GLY A 238 0.47 3.54 -10.97
CA GLY A 238 0.72 2.16 -11.37
C GLY A 238 0.81 1.19 -10.21
N PHE A 239 1.23 1.67 -9.02
CA PHE A 239 1.37 0.82 -7.85
C PHE A 239 0.02 0.63 -7.13
N ILE A 240 -0.81 1.64 -7.01
CA ILE A 240 -2.11 1.59 -6.32
C ILE A 240 -3.22 1.18 -7.28
N GLY A 241 -3.83 0.02 -7.00
CA GLY A 241 -4.91 -0.59 -7.77
C GLY A 241 -4.56 -1.97 -8.31
N SER A 242 -5.55 -2.86 -8.36
CA SER A 242 -5.41 -4.21 -8.91
C SER A 242 -6.63 -4.51 -9.79
N PRO A 243 -6.44 -4.62 -11.13
CA PRO A 243 -5.19 -4.38 -11.87
C PRO A 243 -4.69 -2.94 -11.80
N SER A 244 -3.41 -2.74 -12.20
CA SER A 244 -2.78 -1.43 -12.28
C SER A 244 -3.45 -0.49 -13.29
N MET A 245 -3.21 0.82 -13.17
CA MET A 245 -3.63 1.81 -14.15
C MET A 245 -2.98 1.52 -15.51
N ASN A 246 -3.75 1.66 -16.59
CA ASN A 246 -3.22 1.61 -17.95
C ASN A 246 -2.53 2.93 -18.29
N PHE A 247 -1.40 2.88 -19.00
CA PHE A 247 -0.65 4.04 -19.43
C PHE A 247 -0.51 4.06 -20.95
N ILE A 248 -0.95 5.16 -21.57
CA ILE A 248 -0.89 5.38 -23.01
C ILE A 248 -0.05 6.63 -23.26
N LYS A 249 1.14 6.45 -23.77
CA LYS A 249 2.02 7.55 -24.16
C LYS A 249 1.64 8.06 -25.55
N GLY A 250 1.49 9.38 -25.70
CA GLY A 250 1.15 10.00 -26.97
C GLY A 250 1.60 11.45 -27.03
N ARG A 251 1.55 12.04 -28.23
CA ARG A 251 1.84 13.45 -28.48
C ARG A 251 0.56 14.27 -28.39
N VAL A 252 0.63 15.40 -27.74
CA VAL A 252 -0.50 16.34 -27.69
C VAL A 252 -0.53 17.19 -28.95
N GLU A 253 -1.64 17.18 -29.65
CA GLU A 253 -1.84 18.01 -30.86
C GLU A 253 -3.17 18.78 -30.78
N ARG A 254 -3.21 19.90 -31.48
CA ARG A 254 -4.45 20.67 -31.67
C ARG A 254 -4.94 20.46 -33.10
N LYS A 255 -6.19 19.98 -33.24
CA LYS A 255 -6.83 19.77 -34.55
C LYS A 255 -8.29 20.16 -34.45
N ASP A 256 -8.78 20.97 -35.38
CA ASP A 256 -10.18 21.42 -35.49
C ASP A 256 -10.73 22.04 -34.16
N GLY A 257 -9.88 22.81 -33.47
CA GLY A 257 -10.22 23.42 -32.17
C GLY A 257 -10.23 22.49 -30.97
N LYS A 258 -9.93 21.19 -31.16
CA LYS A 258 -9.87 20.16 -30.13
C LYS A 258 -8.44 19.83 -29.76
N VAL A 259 -8.21 19.45 -28.50
CA VAL A 259 -6.93 18.92 -28.02
C VAL A 259 -6.99 17.40 -28.05
N LEU A 260 -6.05 16.79 -28.73
CA LEU A 260 -5.97 15.36 -28.96
C LEU A 260 -4.67 14.81 -28.37
N LEU A 261 -4.72 13.61 -27.81
CA LEU A 261 -3.55 12.78 -27.56
C LEU A 261 -3.43 11.79 -28.73
N ILE A 262 -2.33 11.90 -29.48
CA ILE A 262 -2.06 11.09 -30.65
C ILE A 262 -0.96 10.09 -30.33
N LYS A 263 -1.25 8.80 -30.53
CA LYS A 263 -0.27 7.72 -30.48
C LYS A 263 -0.19 7.06 -31.84
N ILE A 264 0.99 7.05 -32.43
CA ILE A 264 1.28 6.30 -33.64
C ILE A 264 1.51 4.84 -33.22
N CYS A 265 0.63 3.94 -33.63
CA CYS A 265 0.71 2.52 -33.34
C CYS A 265 1.51 1.80 -34.46
N THR A 266 1.19 2.08 -35.72
CA THR A 266 1.92 1.59 -36.92
C THR A 266 1.97 2.71 -37.95
N SER A 267 2.61 2.47 -39.10
CA SER A 267 2.61 3.43 -40.23
C SER A 267 1.20 3.75 -40.75
N GLU A 268 0.22 2.85 -40.52
CA GLU A 268 -1.16 2.97 -41.03
C GLU A 268 -2.18 3.14 -39.91
N ASP A 269 -1.83 2.84 -38.63
CA ASP A 269 -2.74 2.91 -37.49
C ASP A 269 -2.30 4.00 -36.50
N ILE A 270 -3.19 4.99 -36.35
CA ILE A 270 -2.99 6.14 -35.46
C ILE A 270 -4.15 6.20 -34.46
N MET A 271 -3.84 5.99 -33.18
CA MET A 271 -4.80 6.19 -32.11
C MET A 271 -4.91 7.69 -31.78
N GLN A 272 -6.13 8.25 -31.91
CA GLN A 272 -6.44 9.64 -31.59
C GLN A 272 -7.46 9.67 -30.45
N ILE A 273 -7.11 10.26 -29.33
CA ILE A 273 -7.99 10.40 -28.15
C ILE A 273 -8.31 11.87 -28.00
N GLU A 274 -9.57 12.27 -28.19
CA GLU A 274 -10.04 13.62 -27.93
C GLU A 274 -10.08 13.83 -26.41
N LEU A 275 -9.19 14.66 -25.88
CA LEU A 275 -9.16 15.00 -24.47
C LEU A 275 -10.35 15.88 -24.12
N GLY A 276 -11.28 15.41 -23.28
CA GLY A 276 -12.39 16.21 -22.81
C GLY A 276 -11.95 17.52 -22.13
N SER A 277 -12.86 18.46 -21.87
CA SER A 277 -12.56 19.83 -21.42
C SER A 277 -11.57 19.91 -20.25
N ARG A 278 -11.69 19.03 -19.25
CA ARG A 278 -10.79 18.96 -18.09
C ARG A 278 -9.35 18.64 -18.48
N LEU A 279 -9.13 17.58 -19.23
CA LEU A 279 -7.79 17.18 -19.65
C LEU A 279 -7.20 18.10 -20.71
N SER A 280 -8.06 18.68 -21.59
CA SER A 280 -7.63 19.66 -22.58
C SER A 280 -7.02 20.90 -21.93
N SER A 281 -7.64 21.43 -20.85
CA SER A 281 -7.07 22.58 -20.14
C SER A 281 -5.70 22.31 -19.52
N LEU A 282 -5.47 21.07 -19.04
CA LEU A 282 -4.18 20.64 -18.49
C LEU A 282 -3.14 20.42 -19.57
N ALA A 283 -3.55 19.87 -20.73
CA ALA A 283 -2.67 19.57 -21.87
C ALA A 283 -2.33 20.79 -22.73
N GLU A 284 -3.02 21.90 -22.59
CA GLU A 284 -2.90 23.10 -23.44
C GLU A 284 -1.45 23.62 -23.52
N SER A 285 -0.75 23.71 -22.37
CA SER A 285 0.65 24.12 -22.31
C SER A 285 1.66 23.08 -22.80
N HIS A 286 1.15 21.91 -23.18
CA HIS A 286 1.94 20.76 -23.64
C HIS A 286 1.69 20.40 -25.10
N VAL A 287 0.98 21.25 -25.86
CA VAL A 287 0.78 21.06 -27.30
C VAL A 287 2.15 20.95 -28.01
N GLY A 288 2.32 19.92 -28.82
CA GLY A 288 3.56 19.54 -29.47
C GLY A 288 4.51 18.68 -28.64
N LYS A 289 4.19 18.42 -27.37
CA LYS A 289 4.99 17.57 -26.47
C LYS A 289 4.32 16.20 -26.27
N GLU A 290 5.08 15.27 -25.71
CA GLU A 290 4.54 13.96 -25.25
C GLU A 290 3.94 14.08 -23.86
N LEU A 291 2.82 13.40 -23.64
CA LEU A 291 2.22 13.14 -22.33
C LEU A 291 1.85 11.67 -22.22
N ILE A 292 1.62 11.23 -20.98
CA ILE A 292 1.11 9.89 -20.69
C ILE A 292 -0.31 10.03 -20.13
N LEU A 293 -1.27 9.40 -20.82
CA LEU A 293 -2.64 9.23 -20.35
C LEU A 293 -2.69 8.01 -19.44
N GLY A 294 -3.10 8.20 -18.19
CA GLY A 294 -3.39 7.14 -17.25
C GLY A 294 -4.90 6.91 -17.12
N ILE A 295 -5.33 5.65 -17.25
CA ILE A 295 -6.74 5.29 -17.08
C ILE A 295 -6.89 3.95 -16.37
N ARG A 296 -7.78 3.89 -15.40
CA ARG A 296 -8.06 2.66 -14.64
C ARG A 296 -8.76 1.62 -15.50
N PRO A 297 -8.55 0.30 -15.26
CA PRO A 297 -9.22 -0.78 -15.99
C PRO A 297 -10.76 -0.69 -16.01
N GLU A 298 -11.37 -0.24 -14.93
CA GLU A 298 -12.82 -0.05 -14.79
C GLU A 298 -13.37 1.14 -15.57
N ASN A 299 -12.51 2.08 -15.97
CA ASN A 299 -12.86 3.26 -16.75
C ASN A 299 -12.64 3.07 -18.26
N LEU A 300 -12.27 1.86 -18.69
CA LEU A 300 -12.32 1.46 -20.09
C LEU A 300 -13.74 1.04 -20.46
N ILE A 301 -14.25 1.61 -21.55
CA ILE A 301 -15.59 1.34 -22.07
C ILE A 301 -15.48 0.28 -23.14
N ILE A 302 -16.01 -0.93 -22.90
CA ILE A 302 -16.01 -2.05 -23.83
C ILE A 302 -17.40 -2.25 -24.50
N SER A 303 -18.40 -1.46 -24.11
CA SER A 303 -19.75 -1.51 -24.71
C SER A 303 -19.82 -0.55 -25.91
N PRO A 304 -19.98 -1.02 -27.13
CA PRO A 304 -19.94 -0.18 -28.33
C PRO A 304 -20.93 1.00 -28.29
N ASP A 305 -22.13 0.78 -27.74
CA ASP A 305 -23.20 1.79 -27.64
C ASP A 305 -22.84 2.97 -26.72
N LYS A 306 -21.86 2.80 -25.84
CA LYS A 306 -21.41 3.83 -24.90
C LYS A 306 -20.17 4.59 -25.36
N ILE A 307 -19.55 4.14 -26.47
CA ILE A 307 -18.34 4.76 -27.01
C ILE A 307 -18.73 5.97 -27.84
N GLN A 308 -18.21 7.14 -27.48
CA GLN A 308 -18.45 8.35 -28.30
C GLN A 308 -17.81 8.21 -29.68
N ALA A 309 -18.48 8.72 -30.69
CA ALA A 309 -17.99 8.68 -32.08
C ALA A 309 -16.57 9.34 -32.15
N GLY A 310 -15.61 8.60 -32.70
CA GLY A 310 -14.22 9.06 -32.84
C GLY A 310 -13.31 8.76 -31.67
N ASN A 311 -13.82 8.24 -30.52
CA ASN A 311 -13.02 7.93 -29.33
C ASN A 311 -12.92 6.42 -29.03
N GLY A 312 -13.15 5.57 -30.02
CA GLY A 312 -13.02 4.12 -29.87
C GLY A 312 -11.92 3.54 -30.73
N PHE A 313 -11.22 2.57 -30.20
CA PHE A 313 -10.11 1.84 -30.84
C PHE A 313 -10.42 0.37 -30.87
N ASP A 314 -10.01 -0.28 -31.94
CA ASP A 314 -10.16 -1.71 -32.08
C ASP A 314 -8.92 -2.40 -31.53
N LEU A 315 -9.13 -3.28 -30.54
CA LEU A 315 -8.09 -4.08 -29.87
C LEU A 315 -8.50 -5.54 -29.87
N ASP A 316 -7.55 -6.43 -30.06
CA ASP A 316 -7.76 -7.86 -30.00
C ASP A 316 -7.67 -8.38 -28.57
N ILE A 317 -8.52 -9.33 -28.20
CA ILE A 317 -8.46 -10.00 -26.90
C ILE A 317 -7.32 -11.02 -26.93
N GLU A 318 -6.25 -10.74 -26.20
CA GLU A 318 -5.11 -11.68 -26.06
C GLU A 318 -5.36 -12.71 -24.95
N VAL A 319 -5.90 -12.26 -23.79
CA VAL A 319 -6.17 -13.13 -22.64
C VAL A 319 -7.48 -12.74 -21.98
N ILE A 320 -8.21 -13.73 -21.50
CA ILE A 320 -9.42 -13.60 -20.68
C ILE A 320 -9.17 -14.29 -19.36
N GLU A 321 -9.32 -13.55 -18.25
CA GLU A 321 -9.13 -14.04 -16.89
C GLU A 321 -10.43 -13.91 -16.08
N PRO A 322 -11.25 -14.97 -15.98
CA PRO A 322 -12.48 -14.93 -15.20
C PRO A 322 -12.17 -14.95 -13.69
N MET A 323 -12.58 -13.90 -12.97
CA MET A 323 -12.38 -13.77 -11.51
C MET A 323 -13.62 -14.22 -10.70
N GLY A 324 -14.69 -14.63 -11.37
CA GLY A 324 -15.94 -15.06 -10.76
C GLY A 324 -16.98 -13.94 -10.64
N ASN A 325 -16.65 -12.82 -10.03
CA ASN A 325 -17.50 -11.62 -9.94
C ASN A 325 -17.33 -10.67 -11.14
N GLU A 326 -16.20 -10.73 -11.82
CA GLU A 326 -15.82 -9.94 -12.99
C GLU A 326 -14.89 -10.74 -13.89
N THR A 327 -14.62 -10.25 -15.09
CA THR A 327 -13.65 -10.81 -16.02
C THR A 327 -12.64 -9.74 -16.38
N LEU A 328 -11.34 -10.05 -16.26
CA LEU A 328 -10.28 -9.20 -16.76
C LEU A 328 -9.96 -9.56 -18.20
N LEU A 329 -9.87 -8.52 -19.05
CA LEU A 329 -9.53 -8.63 -20.45
C LEU A 329 -8.18 -7.95 -20.68
N TYR A 330 -7.24 -8.70 -21.22
CA TYR A 330 -5.95 -8.16 -21.69
C TYR A 330 -6.09 -7.96 -23.21
N LEU A 331 -6.07 -6.70 -23.61
CA LEU A 331 -6.37 -6.25 -24.96
C LEU A 331 -5.13 -5.62 -25.58
N SER A 332 -4.88 -5.89 -26.88
CA SER A 332 -3.72 -5.36 -27.58
C SER A 332 -3.98 -5.19 -29.07
N ASN A 333 -3.25 -4.26 -29.71
CA ASN A 333 -3.10 -4.18 -31.16
C ASN A 333 -1.63 -4.30 -31.59
N GLY A 334 -0.79 -4.91 -30.73
CA GLY A 334 0.65 -5.04 -30.95
C GLY A 334 1.47 -3.81 -30.56
N ALA A 335 0.89 -2.60 -30.58
CA ALA A 335 1.57 -1.36 -30.20
C ALA A 335 1.08 -0.77 -28.87
N THR A 336 -0.14 -1.12 -28.48
CA THR A 336 -0.77 -0.69 -27.22
C THR A 336 -1.41 -1.90 -26.56
N SER A 337 -1.08 -2.12 -25.30
CA SER A 337 -1.74 -3.13 -24.47
C SER A 337 -2.45 -2.45 -23.32
N VAL A 338 -3.69 -2.86 -23.04
CA VAL A 338 -4.49 -2.34 -21.93
C VAL A 338 -5.23 -3.48 -21.24
N THR A 339 -5.50 -3.32 -19.97
CA THR A 339 -6.35 -4.23 -19.19
C THR A 339 -7.70 -3.56 -18.96
N ALA A 340 -8.78 -4.24 -19.30
CA ALA A 340 -10.15 -3.79 -19.06
C ALA A 340 -10.89 -4.73 -18.12
N ARG A 341 -11.97 -4.23 -17.50
CA ARG A 341 -12.92 -5.04 -16.73
C ARG A 341 -14.19 -5.24 -17.50
N ALA A 342 -14.64 -6.49 -17.57
CA ALA A 342 -15.91 -6.89 -18.16
C ALA A 342 -16.82 -7.55 -17.10
N ALA A 343 -18.10 -7.59 -17.37
CA ALA A 343 -19.05 -8.35 -16.58
C ALA A 343 -18.74 -9.86 -16.66
N SER A 344 -18.99 -10.59 -15.57
CA SER A 344 -18.67 -12.01 -15.44
C SER A 344 -19.40 -12.92 -16.43
N ASP A 345 -20.53 -12.45 -17.00
CA ASP A 345 -21.38 -13.14 -17.97
C ASP A 345 -21.04 -12.82 -19.42
N SER A 346 -19.97 -12.05 -19.70
CA SER A 346 -19.54 -11.70 -21.04
C SER A 346 -19.13 -12.93 -21.84
N GLN A 347 -19.75 -13.13 -23.03
CA GLN A 347 -19.44 -14.25 -23.92
C GLN A 347 -18.32 -13.91 -24.91
N LEU A 348 -17.23 -13.36 -24.41
CA LEU A 348 -16.08 -12.92 -25.19
C LEU A 348 -15.12 -14.08 -25.47
N LYS A 349 -14.40 -14.02 -26.59
CA LYS A 349 -13.43 -15.07 -26.99
C LYS A 349 -12.07 -14.47 -27.28
N ILE A 350 -11.04 -15.24 -26.98
CA ILE A 350 -9.66 -14.89 -27.34
C ILE A 350 -9.57 -14.77 -28.88
N GLY A 351 -8.88 -13.73 -29.36
CA GLY A 351 -8.77 -13.38 -30.77
C GLY A 351 -9.97 -12.58 -31.35
N GLU A 352 -10.99 -12.32 -30.52
CA GLU A 352 -12.10 -11.43 -30.89
C GLU A 352 -11.62 -9.98 -30.80
N GLN A 353 -12.00 -9.17 -31.81
CA GLN A 353 -11.71 -7.74 -31.82
C GLN A 353 -12.80 -6.97 -31.07
N LEU A 354 -12.38 -6.13 -30.14
CA LEU A 354 -13.27 -5.27 -29.37
C LEU A 354 -12.99 -3.80 -29.64
N LYS A 355 -14.04 -3.03 -29.80
CA LYS A 355 -13.97 -1.58 -29.77
C LYS A 355 -13.90 -1.10 -28.33
N VAL A 356 -12.83 -0.39 -27.97
CA VAL A 356 -12.56 0.12 -26.62
C VAL A 356 -12.56 1.63 -26.62
N GLY A 357 -13.33 2.23 -25.72
CA GLY A 357 -13.35 3.66 -25.45
C GLY A 357 -12.80 4.00 -24.07
N PHE A 358 -12.69 5.30 -23.79
CA PHE A 358 -12.14 5.82 -22.53
C PHE A 358 -13.13 6.72 -21.81
N ASP A 359 -13.40 6.45 -20.53
CA ASP A 359 -14.06 7.40 -19.65
C ASP A 359 -13.03 8.43 -19.14
N LEU A 360 -12.87 9.50 -19.90
CA LEU A 360 -11.89 10.56 -19.65
C LEU A 360 -12.23 11.42 -18.42
N GLY A 361 -13.43 11.29 -17.87
CA GLY A 361 -13.79 11.94 -16.61
C GLY A 361 -12.91 11.53 -15.44
N HIS A 362 -12.42 10.28 -15.45
CA HIS A 362 -11.58 9.68 -14.42
C HIS A 362 -10.13 9.43 -14.87
N ALA A 363 -9.74 9.89 -16.06
CA ALA A 363 -8.39 9.73 -16.57
C ALA A 363 -7.43 10.80 -15.99
N HIS A 364 -6.14 10.52 -16.05
CA HIS A 364 -5.06 11.38 -15.58
C HIS A 364 -4.05 11.67 -16.70
N LEU A 365 -3.36 12.80 -16.60
CA LEU A 365 -2.23 13.11 -17.46
C LEU A 365 -0.95 13.20 -16.63
N PHE A 366 0.13 12.63 -17.14
CA PHE A 366 1.43 12.66 -16.50
C PHE A 366 2.49 13.19 -17.48
N ASP A 367 3.43 13.95 -16.94
CA ASP A 367 4.62 14.36 -17.69
C ASP A 367 5.62 13.17 -17.77
N PRO A 368 6.06 12.75 -18.97
CA PRO A 368 6.92 11.59 -19.12
C PRO A 368 8.37 11.80 -18.60
N THR A 369 8.77 13.05 -18.35
CA THR A 369 10.13 13.39 -17.89
C THR A 369 10.20 13.48 -16.37
N THR A 370 9.22 14.15 -15.76
CA THR A 370 9.16 14.31 -14.30
C THR A 370 8.38 13.20 -13.63
N GLU A 371 7.61 12.42 -14.39
CA GLU A 371 6.64 11.42 -13.94
C GLU A 371 5.51 11.99 -13.06
N LEU A 372 5.43 13.29 -12.87
CA LEU A 372 4.43 13.95 -12.04
C LEU A 372 3.07 14.02 -12.76
N SER A 373 2.00 13.93 -11.97
CA SER A 373 0.64 14.17 -12.41
C SER A 373 0.43 15.64 -12.74
N LEU A 374 -0.28 15.91 -13.83
CA LEU A 374 -0.73 17.25 -14.20
C LEU A 374 -2.12 17.57 -13.64
N SER A 375 -2.79 16.60 -13.01
CA SER A 375 -4.19 16.64 -12.54
C SER A 375 -4.29 16.81 -11.02
#